data_79d4f74b505f455370d727de49ebfd90
#
_entry.id   79d4f74b505f455370d727de49ebfd90
#
_cell.length_a   1.000
_cell.length_b   1.000
_cell.length_c   1.000
_cell.angle_alpha   90.00
_cell.angle_beta   90.00
_cell.angle_gamma   90.00
#
_symmetry.space_group_name_H-M   'P 1'
#
loop_
_entity.id
_entity.type
_entity.pdbx_description
1 polymer ?
#
loop_
_entity_poly.entity_id
_entity_poly.type
_entity_poly.pdbx_seq_one_letter_code
_entity_poly.pdbx_strand_id
1 'polypeptide(L)'
;MKLTGINQITLRVNDLRLAEEFYAGILGLKVDHRVGANITYLRLSSDILVLVKAETPGTPEARDIRVDHFGFRLATDAEVDEAAVYLDDLGVHLVTRPAQRREGRAFFVMDPDGNLIEFYSMRLTGIQNEGEHTNEASSAVIAAGSRQLIADDSETRKPRRSRK
;
A
#
# COMPACT_ATOMS: atom_id res chain seq x y z
N MET A 1 -3.91 30.49 9.61
CA MET A 1 -4.60 29.20 9.63
C MET A 1 -3.70 28.21 10.37
N LYS A 2 -4.27 27.37 11.24
CA LYS A 2 -3.50 26.34 11.98
C LYS A 2 -4.03 24.97 11.56
N LEU A 3 -3.23 24.21 10.83
CA LEU A 3 -3.52 22.81 10.50
C LEU A 3 -3.19 21.92 11.70
N THR A 4 -3.98 20.88 11.91
CA THR A 4 -3.83 19.94 13.06
C THR A 4 -3.38 18.53 12.63
N GLY A 5 -3.34 18.26 11.35
CA GLY A 5 -2.88 16.99 10.78
C GLY A 5 -3.57 16.64 9.46
N ILE A 6 -3.23 15.48 8.94
CA ILE A 6 -3.94 14.79 7.85
C ILE A 6 -4.64 13.61 8.51
N ASN A 7 -5.98 13.54 8.40
CA ASN A 7 -6.76 12.47 9.00
C ASN A 7 -7.63 11.69 8.00
N GLN A 8 -7.53 12.01 6.72
CA GLN A 8 -8.29 11.29 5.70
C GLN A 8 -7.46 11.10 4.43
N ILE A 9 -7.49 9.88 3.91
CA ILE A 9 -7.04 9.51 2.57
C ILE A 9 -8.24 8.92 1.83
N THR A 10 -8.44 9.29 0.57
CA THR A 10 -9.51 8.73 -0.28
C THR A 10 -8.88 8.04 -1.47
N LEU A 11 -9.20 6.76 -1.65
CA LEU A 11 -8.73 5.93 -2.75
C LEU A 11 -9.88 5.62 -3.72
N ARG A 12 -9.60 5.67 -5.01
CA ARG A 12 -10.47 5.07 -6.03
C ARG A 12 -10.08 3.62 -6.22
N VAL A 13 -11.07 2.71 -6.15
CA VAL A 13 -10.88 1.26 -6.22
C VAL A 13 -11.73 0.67 -7.32
N ASN A 14 -11.23 -0.31 -8.03
CA ASN A 14 -11.96 -0.97 -9.13
C ASN A 14 -13.09 -1.85 -8.59
N ASP A 15 -12.82 -2.62 -7.55
CA ASP A 15 -13.79 -3.47 -6.85
C ASP A 15 -13.84 -3.10 -5.36
N LEU A 16 -14.94 -2.47 -4.95
CA LEU A 16 -15.15 -2.00 -3.58
C LEU A 16 -15.18 -3.17 -2.59
N ARG A 17 -15.69 -4.34 -2.97
CA ARG A 17 -15.75 -5.53 -2.12
C ARG A 17 -14.35 -6.10 -1.87
N LEU A 18 -13.53 -6.23 -2.90
CA LEU A 18 -12.14 -6.68 -2.74
C LEU A 18 -11.32 -5.71 -1.90
N ALA A 19 -11.52 -4.40 -2.12
CA ALA A 19 -10.87 -3.38 -1.31
C ALA A 19 -11.32 -3.45 0.16
N GLU A 20 -12.62 -3.62 0.45
CA GLU A 20 -13.10 -3.81 1.83
C GLU A 20 -12.54 -5.10 2.46
N GLU A 21 -12.48 -6.20 1.72
CA GLU A 21 -11.88 -7.45 2.21
C GLU A 21 -10.40 -7.24 2.59
N PHE A 22 -9.67 -6.48 1.80
CA PHE A 22 -8.28 -6.17 2.10
C PHE A 22 -8.16 -5.23 3.32
N TYR A 23 -8.75 -4.05 3.26
CA TYR A 23 -8.55 -3.03 4.29
C TYR A 23 -9.27 -3.35 5.61
N ALA A 24 -10.48 -3.86 5.57
CA ALA A 24 -11.21 -4.22 6.78
C ALA A 24 -10.97 -5.67 7.21
N GLY A 25 -10.95 -6.61 6.28
CA GLY A 25 -10.78 -8.03 6.59
C GLY A 25 -9.34 -8.39 6.96
N ILE A 26 -8.35 -7.98 6.14
CA ILE A 26 -6.95 -8.34 6.35
C ILE A 26 -6.27 -7.34 7.28
N LEU A 27 -6.35 -6.03 6.99
CA LEU A 27 -5.65 -5.00 7.77
C LEU A 27 -6.39 -4.61 9.06
N GLY A 28 -7.66 -5.03 9.23
CA GLY A 28 -8.43 -4.83 10.46
C GLY A 28 -8.98 -3.42 10.67
N LEU A 29 -9.04 -2.58 9.64
CA LEU A 29 -9.74 -1.31 9.73
C LEU A 29 -11.24 -1.54 9.96
N LYS A 30 -11.88 -0.69 10.75
CA LYS A 30 -13.31 -0.84 11.04
C LYS A 30 -14.14 -0.10 10.03
N VAL A 31 -15.14 -0.77 9.43
CA VAL A 31 -16.15 -0.09 8.61
C VAL A 31 -16.94 0.85 9.51
N ASP A 32 -16.85 2.15 9.25
CA ASP A 32 -17.60 3.18 9.96
C ASP A 32 -19.01 3.28 9.37
N HIS A 33 -19.10 3.58 8.07
CA HIS A 33 -20.37 3.61 7.35
C HIS A 33 -20.16 3.49 5.85
N ARG A 34 -21.26 3.27 5.12
CA ARG A 34 -21.29 3.23 3.65
C ARG A 34 -22.27 4.28 3.12
N VAL A 35 -21.92 4.85 1.96
CA VAL A 35 -22.81 5.79 1.25
C VAL A 35 -23.17 5.16 -0.08
N GLY A 36 -24.42 4.68 -0.15
CA GLY A 36 -24.88 3.90 -1.29
C GLY A 36 -24.03 2.64 -1.52
N ALA A 37 -23.89 2.24 -2.78
CA ALA A 37 -23.09 1.07 -3.20
C ALA A 37 -21.66 1.43 -3.62
N ASN A 38 -21.26 2.71 -3.52
CA ASN A 38 -20.05 3.19 -4.18
C ASN A 38 -19.00 3.78 -3.24
N ILE A 39 -19.31 3.96 -1.96
CA ILE A 39 -18.38 4.59 -1.02
C ILE A 39 -18.41 3.85 0.31
N THR A 40 -17.23 3.52 0.84
CA THR A 40 -17.06 2.95 2.18
C THR A 40 -16.08 3.79 2.97
N TYR A 41 -16.47 4.17 4.17
CA TYR A 41 -15.62 4.85 5.15
C TYR A 41 -15.07 3.81 6.13
N LEU A 42 -13.75 3.77 6.23
CA LEU A 42 -13.03 2.89 7.15
C LEU A 42 -12.32 3.74 8.20
N ARG A 43 -12.33 3.28 9.44
CA ARG A 43 -11.72 3.99 10.57
C ARG A 43 -10.55 3.20 11.12
N LEU A 44 -9.45 3.92 11.33
CA LEU A 44 -8.28 3.46 12.06
C LEU A 44 -7.93 4.50 13.13
N SER A 45 -8.26 4.23 14.40
CA SER A 45 -8.10 5.21 15.49
C SER A 45 -8.83 6.53 15.16
N SER A 46 -8.09 7.65 15.04
CA SER A 46 -8.62 8.97 14.64
C SER A 46 -8.66 9.21 13.14
N ASP A 47 -8.04 8.32 12.36
CA ASP A 47 -7.84 8.49 10.94
C ASP A 47 -8.92 7.77 10.12
N ILE A 48 -9.17 8.26 8.92
CA ILE A 48 -10.20 7.76 8.02
C ILE A 48 -9.56 7.39 6.68
N LEU A 49 -9.83 6.18 6.23
CA LEU A 49 -9.61 5.76 4.85
C LEU A 49 -10.96 5.65 4.14
N VAL A 50 -11.12 6.36 3.03
CA VAL A 50 -12.34 6.30 2.22
C VAL A 50 -12.05 5.52 0.94
N LEU A 51 -12.87 4.52 0.67
CA LEU A 51 -12.87 3.78 -0.58
C LEU A 51 -14.00 4.29 -1.46
N VAL A 52 -13.71 4.69 -2.67
CA VAL A 52 -14.68 5.16 -3.66
C VAL A 52 -14.57 4.29 -4.91
N LYS A 53 -15.66 3.64 -5.28
CA LYS A 53 -15.69 2.84 -6.51
C LYS A 53 -15.37 3.71 -7.74
N ALA A 54 -14.45 3.25 -8.57
CA ALA A 54 -14.11 3.91 -9.82
C ALA A 54 -15.30 3.82 -10.79
N GLU A 55 -15.61 4.90 -11.49
CA GLU A 55 -16.63 4.92 -12.55
C GLU A 55 -16.17 4.09 -13.75
N THR A 56 -14.89 4.20 -14.09
CA THR A 56 -14.23 3.40 -15.10
C THR A 56 -13.07 2.68 -14.45
N PRO A 57 -13.04 1.33 -14.48
CA PRO A 57 -11.91 0.59 -13.95
C PRO A 57 -10.62 0.99 -14.67
N GLY A 58 -9.59 1.28 -13.88
CA GLY A 58 -8.26 1.57 -14.38
C GLY A 58 -7.34 0.35 -14.25
N THR A 59 -6.28 0.33 -15.04
CA THR A 59 -5.17 -0.61 -14.83
C THR A 59 -4.05 0.07 -14.03
N PRO A 60 -3.25 -0.68 -13.27
CA PRO A 60 -2.10 -0.11 -12.56
C PRO A 60 -1.17 0.69 -13.49
N GLU A 61 -0.98 0.22 -14.73
CA GLU A 61 -0.11 0.84 -15.72
C GLU A 61 -0.68 2.16 -16.28
N ALA A 62 -2.00 2.34 -16.25
CA ALA A 62 -2.67 3.55 -16.73
C ALA A 62 -2.73 4.67 -15.69
N ARG A 63 -2.19 4.45 -14.49
CA ARG A 63 -2.26 5.44 -13.41
C ARG A 63 -1.23 6.53 -13.58
N ASP A 64 -1.72 7.76 -13.56
CA ASP A 64 -0.90 8.92 -13.24
C ASP A 64 -0.67 8.90 -11.71
N ILE A 65 0.43 8.34 -11.28
CA ILE A 65 0.77 8.18 -9.86
C ILE A 65 1.18 9.56 -9.31
N ARG A 66 0.21 10.28 -8.77
CA ARG A 66 0.47 11.55 -8.06
C ARG A 66 0.71 11.35 -6.58
N VAL A 67 0.20 10.26 -6.01
CA VAL A 67 0.55 9.76 -4.69
C VAL A 67 1.45 8.56 -4.89
N ASP A 68 2.70 8.68 -4.48
CA ASP A 68 3.69 7.61 -4.58
C ASP A 68 3.26 6.42 -3.72
N HIS A 69 3.08 6.65 -2.43
CA HIS A 69 2.57 5.68 -1.47
C HIS A 69 1.94 6.40 -0.27
N PHE A 70 1.27 5.64 0.58
CA PHE A 70 0.88 6.06 1.91
C PHE A 70 1.22 4.97 2.92
N GLY A 71 1.30 5.32 4.21
CA GLY A 71 1.81 4.39 5.20
C GLY A 71 0.95 4.22 6.44
N PHE A 72 0.97 3.00 6.98
CA PHE A 72 0.43 2.66 8.29
C PHE A 72 1.58 2.55 9.30
N ARG A 73 1.47 3.28 10.39
CA ARG A 73 2.46 3.25 11.46
C ARG A 73 2.15 2.13 12.45
N LEU A 74 3.18 1.37 12.79
CA LEU A 74 3.21 0.40 13.88
C LEU A 74 4.04 0.95 15.05
N ALA A 75 3.82 0.43 16.25
CA ALA A 75 4.45 1.00 17.42
C ALA A 75 5.94 0.62 17.55
N THR A 76 6.33 -0.56 17.06
CA THR A 76 7.68 -1.10 17.23
C THR A 76 8.22 -1.76 15.96
N ASP A 77 9.54 -1.90 15.88
CA ASP A 77 10.22 -2.65 14.81
C ASP A 77 9.77 -4.12 14.77
N ALA A 78 9.52 -4.73 15.94
CA ALA A 78 9.04 -6.10 16.04
C ALA A 78 7.64 -6.27 15.42
N GLU A 79 6.73 -5.33 15.68
CA GLU A 79 5.39 -5.35 15.07
C GLU A 79 5.44 -5.19 13.55
N VAL A 80 6.46 -4.50 13.00
CA VAL A 80 6.68 -4.42 11.55
C VAL A 80 7.05 -5.80 10.97
N ASP A 81 7.92 -6.55 11.66
CA ASP A 81 8.29 -7.91 11.26
C ASP A 81 7.10 -8.88 11.37
N GLU A 82 6.33 -8.80 12.46
CA GLU A 82 5.13 -9.62 12.68
C GLU A 82 4.05 -9.33 11.63
N ALA A 83 3.84 -8.05 11.29
CA ALA A 83 2.90 -7.66 10.25
C ALA A 83 3.30 -8.20 8.87
N ALA A 84 4.59 -8.19 8.54
CA ALA A 84 5.07 -8.75 7.28
C ALA A 84 4.84 -10.25 7.18
N VAL A 85 5.11 -11.00 8.26
CA VAL A 85 4.83 -12.44 8.33
C VAL A 85 3.33 -12.70 8.18
N TYR A 86 2.51 -11.98 8.94
CA TYR A 86 1.06 -12.12 8.89
C TYR A 86 0.48 -11.89 7.48
N LEU A 87 0.94 -10.84 6.79
CA LEU A 87 0.46 -10.52 5.45
C LEU A 87 0.96 -11.53 4.40
N ASP A 88 2.20 -12.00 4.51
CA ASP A 88 2.77 -13.05 3.65
C ASP A 88 1.98 -14.36 3.80
N ASP A 89 1.64 -14.77 5.02
CA ASP A 89 0.83 -15.97 5.33
C ASP A 89 -0.58 -15.89 4.76
N LEU A 90 -1.14 -14.68 4.64
CA LEU A 90 -2.44 -14.44 3.99
C LEU A 90 -2.35 -14.28 2.47
N GLY A 91 -1.16 -14.44 1.88
CA GLY A 91 -0.93 -14.33 0.45
C GLY A 91 -0.91 -12.90 -0.09
N VAL A 92 -0.75 -11.89 0.78
CA VAL A 92 -0.53 -10.51 0.35
C VAL A 92 0.86 -10.38 -0.23
N HIS A 93 0.98 -9.85 -1.45
CA HIS A 93 2.27 -9.67 -2.10
C HIS A 93 3.11 -8.58 -1.41
N LEU A 94 4.21 -8.99 -0.80
CA LEU A 94 5.19 -8.07 -0.24
C LEU A 94 6.12 -7.56 -1.36
N VAL A 95 6.03 -6.27 -1.65
CA VAL A 95 6.93 -5.60 -2.61
C VAL A 95 8.36 -5.56 -2.08
N THR A 96 8.51 -5.37 -0.75
CA THR A 96 9.81 -5.49 -0.07
C THR A 96 9.67 -6.25 1.23
N ARG A 97 10.74 -6.91 1.67
CA ARG A 97 10.82 -7.47 3.02
C ARG A 97 11.17 -6.37 4.03
N PRO A 98 10.82 -6.57 5.35
CA PRO A 98 11.19 -5.62 6.39
C PRO A 98 12.69 -5.34 6.41
N ALA A 99 13.02 -4.06 6.37
CA ALA A 99 14.42 -3.59 6.42
C ALA A 99 14.54 -2.38 7.34
N GLN A 100 15.69 -2.26 8.00
CA GLN A 100 16.01 -1.08 8.79
C GLN A 100 16.30 0.09 7.86
N ARG A 101 15.64 1.20 8.10
CA ARG A 101 15.84 2.48 7.43
C ARG A 101 16.25 3.55 8.43
N ARG A 102 16.55 4.75 7.96
CA ARG A 102 16.92 5.89 8.82
C ARG A 102 15.80 6.23 9.82
N GLU A 103 14.56 6.24 9.35
CA GLU A 103 13.37 6.65 10.12
C GLU A 103 12.81 5.55 11.00
N GLY A 104 13.17 4.30 10.75
CA GLY A 104 12.67 3.11 11.46
C GLY A 104 12.74 1.87 10.59
N ARG A 105 12.07 0.81 11.01
CA ARG A 105 11.92 -0.41 10.22
C ARG A 105 10.69 -0.32 9.33
N ALA A 106 10.79 -0.75 8.06
CA ALA A 106 9.69 -0.63 7.11
C ALA A 106 9.69 -1.75 6.06
N PHE A 107 8.50 -2.03 5.51
CA PHE A 107 8.29 -2.83 4.30
C PHE A 107 7.10 -2.29 3.50
N PHE A 108 6.97 -2.77 2.25
CA PHE A 108 5.92 -2.33 1.35
C PHE A 108 5.10 -3.51 0.83
N VAL A 109 3.79 -3.26 0.66
CA VAL A 109 2.85 -4.16 -0.01
C VAL A 109 2.05 -3.40 -1.06
N MET A 110 1.36 -4.13 -1.93
CA MET A 110 0.33 -3.55 -2.81
C MET A 110 -1.06 -3.98 -2.35
N ASP A 111 -2.02 -3.06 -2.41
CA ASP A 111 -3.44 -3.38 -2.28
C ASP A 111 -3.96 -4.05 -3.57
N PRO A 112 -5.21 -4.57 -3.61
CA PRO A 112 -5.79 -5.19 -4.81
C PRO A 112 -5.86 -4.30 -6.04
N ASP A 113 -5.78 -2.99 -5.85
CA ASP A 113 -5.79 -2.00 -6.92
C ASP A 113 -4.38 -1.53 -7.33
N GLY A 114 -3.32 -2.09 -6.70
CA GLY A 114 -1.93 -1.74 -6.94
C GLY A 114 -1.50 -0.43 -6.29
N ASN A 115 -2.21 0.08 -5.27
CA ASN A 115 -1.69 1.18 -4.48
C ASN A 115 -0.57 0.68 -3.58
N LEU A 116 0.54 1.41 -3.56
CA LEU A 116 1.69 1.08 -2.72
C LEU A 116 1.43 1.54 -1.28
N ILE A 117 1.59 0.64 -0.33
CA ILE A 117 1.37 0.87 1.10
C ILE A 117 2.65 0.55 1.84
N GLU A 118 3.11 1.50 2.67
CA GLU A 118 4.21 1.31 3.60
C GLU A 118 3.68 0.90 4.98
N PHE A 119 4.29 -0.11 5.58
CA PHE A 119 4.16 -0.42 7.01
C PHE A 119 5.47 -0.08 7.68
N TYR A 120 5.43 0.79 8.70
CA TYR A 120 6.66 1.31 9.30
C TYR A 120 6.53 1.57 10.80
N SER A 121 7.67 1.43 11.51
CA SER A 121 7.86 1.95 12.86
C SER A 121 8.58 3.29 12.76
N MET A 122 8.06 4.32 13.41
CA MET A 122 8.74 5.61 13.46
C MET A 122 9.55 5.70 14.75
N ARG A 123 10.86 5.75 14.65
CA ARG A 123 11.69 6.21 15.76
C ARG A 123 11.57 7.72 15.82
N LEU A 124 10.87 8.23 16.82
CA LEU A 124 10.87 9.66 17.16
C LEU A 124 12.25 10.03 17.77
N THR A 125 13.31 9.90 17.00
CA THR A 125 14.53 10.64 17.30
C THR A 125 14.21 12.08 16.93
N GLY A 126 14.36 12.99 17.90
CA GLY A 126 14.04 14.41 17.72
C GLY A 126 14.50 14.89 16.36
N ILE A 127 13.62 15.59 15.67
CA ILE A 127 13.89 16.23 14.39
C ILE A 127 15.03 17.21 14.62
N GLN A 128 16.25 16.74 14.46
CA GLN A 128 17.38 17.62 14.21
C GLN A 128 17.42 17.82 12.70
N ASN A 129 17.09 19.03 12.28
CA ASN A 129 17.26 19.48 10.91
C ASN A 129 18.75 19.42 10.55
N GLU A 130 19.20 18.28 10.07
CA GLU A 130 20.50 18.18 9.40
C GLU A 130 20.26 17.71 7.96
N GLY A 131 20.47 18.63 7.06
CA GLY A 131 20.83 18.59 5.65
C GLY A 131 20.43 17.39 4.81
N GLU A 132 19.70 17.69 3.77
CA GLU A 132 19.62 17.03 2.46
C GLU A 132 20.33 15.67 2.35
N HIS A 133 19.53 14.58 2.42
CA HIS A 133 19.92 13.33 1.80
C HIS A 133 18.77 12.81 0.94
N THR A 134 19.10 12.66 -0.31
CA THR A 134 18.33 12.26 -1.47
C THR A 134 17.44 11.04 -1.24
N ASN A 135 16.21 11.15 -1.74
CA ASN A 135 15.14 10.16 -1.77
C ASN A 135 15.43 8.97 -2.73
N GLU A 136 16.69 8.60 -2.92
CA GLU A 136 17.11 7.58 -3.89
C GLU A 136 16.60 6.17 -3.54
N ALA A 137 16.43 5.86 -2.24
CA ALA A 137 16.02 4.52 -1.83
C ALA A 137 14.56 4.21 -2.16
N SER A 138 13.63 5.16 -2.01
CA SER A 138 12.21 4.96 -2.34
C SER A 138 12.00 4.82 -3.85
N SER A 139 12.67 5.67 -4.64
CA SER A 139 12.59 5.59 -6.11
C SER A 139 13.19 4.30 -6.66
N ALA A 140 14.26 3.78 -6.05
CA ALA A 140 14.88 2.51 -6.45
C ALA A 140 13.99 1.29 -6.15
N VAL A 141 13.26 1.31 -5.04
CA VAL A 141 12.32 0.24 -4.64
C VAL A 141 11.14 0.17 -5.60
N ILE A 142 10.58 1.31 -5.97
CA ILE A 142 9.46 1.40 -6.91
C ILE A 142 9.89 0.92 -8.31
N ALA A 143 11.07 1.33 -8.76
CA ALA A 143 11.61 0.90 -10.05
C ALA A 143 11.91 -0.61 -10.09
N ALA A 144 12.32 -1.21 -8.99
CA ALA A 144 12.55 -2.66 -8.88
C ALA A 144 11.24 -3.45 -8.84
N GLY A 145 10.24 -3.00 -8.07
CA GLY A 145 8.91 -3.63 -8.01
C GLY A 145 8.19 -3.62 -9.34
N SER A 146 8.23 -2.49 -10.05
CA SER A 146 7.61 -2.35 -11.38
C SER A 146 8.28 -3.24 -12.44
N ARG A 147 9.60 -3.46 -12.36
CA ARG A 147 10.32 -4.36 -13.28
C ARG A 147 10.02 -5.84 -13.01
N GLN A 148 9.76 -6.23 -11.78
CA GLN A 148 9.47 -7.61 -11.43
C GLN A 148 8.06 -8.03 -11.88
N LEU A 149 7.08 -7.14 -11.82
CA LEU A 149 5.74 -7.36 -12.33
C LEU A 149 5.71 -7.57 -13.85
N ILE A 150 6.58 -6.87 -14.60
CA ILE A 150 6.68 -7.01 -16.07
C ILE A 150 7.39 -8.31 -16.46
N ALA A 151 8.33 -8.80 -15.66
CA ALA A 151 9.08 -10.02 -15.95
C ALA A 151 8.24 -11.29 -15.74
N ASP A 152 7.37 -11.32 -14.74
CA ASP A 152 6.54 -12.50 -14.42
C ASP A 152 5.42 -12.74 -15.47
N ASP A 153 4.92 -11.68 -16.11
CA ASP A 153 3.87 -11.80 -17.14
C ASP A 153 4.40 -12.29 -18.51
N SER A 154 5.72 -12.22 -18.73
CA SER A 154 6.34 -12.66 -19.99
C SER A 154 6.64 -14.17 -20.04
N GLU A 155 6.74 -14.87 -18.91
CA GLU A 155 7.03 -16.31 -18.86
C GLU A 155 5.80 -17.21 -19.00
N THR A 156 4.57 -16.71 -18.83
CA THR A 156 3.34 -17.53 -18.86
C THR A 156 2.71 -17.68 -20.25
N ARG A 157 3.19 -17.01 -21.28
CA ARG A 157 2.67 -17.12 -22.65
C ARG A 157 3.54 -18.00 -23.55
N LYS A 158 3.61 -19.30 -23.32
CA LYS A 158 4.04 -20.26 -24.35
C LYS A 158 2.84 -20.66 -25.22
N PRO A 159 2.90 -20.52 -26.56
CA PRO A 159 1.80 -20.91 -27.44
C PRO A 159 1.61 -22.42 -27.44
N ARG A 160 0.38 -22.88 -27.21
CA ARG A 160 -0.01 -24.29 -27.41
C ARG A 160 0.21 -24.67 -28.87
N ARG A 161 1.16 -25.55 -29.12
CA ARG A 161 1.32 -26.19 -30.43
C ARG A 161 0.07 -27.06 -30.71
N SER A 162 -0.65 -26.72 -31.80
CA SER A 162 -1.68 -27.57 -32.37
C SER A 162 -1.04 -28.86 -32.90
N ARG A 163 -1.53 -30.01 -32.41
CA ARG A 163 -1.27 -31.30 -33.07
C ARG A 163 -2.34 -31.49 -34.14
N LYS A 164 -1.84 -31.75 -35.35
CA LYS A 164 -2.62 -32.39 -36.45
C LYS A 164 -2.83 -33.84 -36.13
#